data_942867bd61cce1fef4996d2a3301b8cb
#
_entry.id   942867bd61cce1fef4996d2a3301b8cb
#
_cell.length_a   1.000
_cell.length_b   1.000
_cell.length_c   1.000
_cell.angle_alpha   90.00
_cell.angle_beta   90.00
_cell.angle_gamma   90.00
#
_symmetry.space_group_name_H-M   'P 1'
#
loop_
_entity.id
_entity.type
_entity.pdbx_description
1 polymer ?
#
loop_
_entity_poly.entity_id
_entity_poly.type
_entity_poly.pdbx_seq_one_letter_code
_entity_poly.pdbx_strand_id
1 'polypeptide(L)'
;GIDINDKLIIDRSFNAKHLDIIVAQLETDFTVKRLMITKQMSAGEINEIFGPDAKSIPPVWLKAENQEHSHIFLKPEQELIVWGVVTYIIKDARK
;
A
#
# COMPACT_ATOMS: atom_id res chain seq x y z
N GLY A 1 7.05 -6.12 9.04
CA GLY A 1 7.19 -5.44 7.76
C GLY A 1 7.98 -6.23 6.74
N ILE A 2 8.18 -5.64 5.59
CA ILE A 2 8.91 -6.25 4.49
C ILE A 2 10.32 -5.64 4.45
N ASP A 3 11.33 -6.53 4.53
CA ASP A 3 12.72 -6.12 4.53
C ASP A 3 13.35 -6.33 3.13
N ILE A 4 14.48 -5.69 2.91
CA ILE A 4 15.10 -5.63 1.59
C ILE A 4 15.48 -7.01 1.01
N ASN A 5 15.79 -7.98 1.87
CA ASN A 5 16.17 -9.33 1.43
C ASN A 5 15.03 -10.33 1.44
N ASP A 6 13.83 -9.89 1.78
CA ASP A 6 12.66 -10.76 1.77
C ASP A 6 12.27 -11.12 0.35
N LYS A 7 11.79 -12.34 0.18
CA LYS A 7 11.22 -12.79 -1.09
C LYS A 7 9.71 -12.71 -1.00
N LEU A 8 9.09 -12.26 -2.09
CA LEU A 8 7.65 -12.12 -2.17
C LEU A 8 7.08 -13.11 -3.16
N ILE A 9 5.98 -13.74 -2.78
CA ILE A 9 5.17 -14.53 -3.70
C ILE A 9 3.98 -13.67 -4.07
N ILE A 10 3.82 -13.43 -5.36
CA ILE A 10 2.84 -12.49 -5.89
C ILE A 10 1.83 -13.26 -6.73
N ASP A 11 0.55 -13.05 -6.45
CA ASP A 11 -0.52 -13.55 -7.28
C ASP A 11 -1.03 -12.42 -8.18
N ARG A 12 -0.88 -12.60 -9.47
CA ARG A 12 -1.27 -11.60 -10.46
C ARG A 12 -2.72 -11.75 -10.92
N SER A 13 -3.37 -12.84 -10.54
CA SER A 13 -4.76 -13.10 -10.91
C SER A 13 -5.77 -12.52 -9.93
N PHE A 14 -5.34 -12.15 -8.72
CA PHE A 14 -6.24 -11.57 -7.72
C PHE A 14 -6.54 -10.10 -8.01
N ASN A 15 -7.79 -9.73 -7.81
CA ASN A 15 -8.17 -8.34 -7.72
C ASN A 15 -7.76 -7.82 -6.34
N ALA A 16 -7.00 -6.76 -6.29
CA ALA A 16 -6.53 -6.19 -5.05
C ALA A 16 -7.69 -5.60 -4.24
N LYS A 17 -7.69 -5.84 -2.95
CA LYS A 17 -8.71 -5.39 -2.01
C LYS A 17 -8.08 -4.53 -0.93
N HIS A 18 -8.92 -3.83 -0.20
CA HIS A 18 -8.49 -3.09 0.98
C HIS A 18 -7.69 -3.98 1.92
N LEU A 19 -6.54 -3.46 2.36
CA LEU A 19 -5.57 -4.10 3.24
C LEU A 19 -4.65 -5.12 2.57
N ASP A 20 -4.81 -5.39 1.28
CA ASP A 20 -3.86 -6.24 0.58
C ASP A 20 -2.52 -5.54 0.43
N ILE A 21 -1.43 -6.29 0.58
CA ILE A 21 -0.11 -5.81 0.22
C ILE A 21 0.05 -6.04 -1.28
N ILE A 22 0.37 -4.99 -2.01
CA ILE A 22 0.45 -5.03 -3.46
C ILE A 22 1.83 -4.63 -3.96
N VAL A 23 2.18 -5.14 -5.12
CA VAL A 23 3.26 -4.59 -5.93
C VAL A 23 2.62 -3.64 -6.92
N ALA A 24 2.98 -2.38 -6.83
CA ALA A 24 2.35 -1.32 -7.61
C ALA A 24 3.39 -0.54 -8.38
N GLN A 25 2.95 0.04 -9.48
CA GLN A 25 3.75 0.95 -10.28
C GLN A 25 3.07 2.31 -10.32
N LEU A 26 3.82 3.33 -9.98
CA LEU A 26 3.43 4.73 -10.12
C LEU A 26 4.45 5.38 -11.06
N GLU A 27 3.98 5.84 -12.21
CA GLU A 27 4.87 6.37 -13.25
C GLU A 27 5.92 5.32 -13.64
N THR A 28 7.19 5.53 -13.34
CA THR A 28 8.26 4.58 -13.63
C THR A 28 8.73 3.79 -12.42
N ASP A 29 8.19 4.08 -11.25
CA ASP A 29 8.67 3.50 -10.00
C ASP A 29 7.78 2.37 -9.51
N PHE A 30 8.40 1.29 -9.06
CA PHE A 30 7.72 0.19 -8.41
C PHE A 30 7.80 0.34 -6.90
N THR A 31 6.74 -0.06 -6.22
CA THR A 31 6.70 -0.04 -4.76
C THR A 31 5.88 -1.22 -4.25
N VAL A 32 6.16 -1.62 -3.02
CA VAL A 32 5.39 -2.65 -2.30
C VAL A 32 4.76 -1.96 -1.10
N LYS A 33 3.45 -1.87 -1.09
CA LYS A 33 2.71 -1.12 -0.08
C LYS A 33 1.38 -1.78 0.17
N ARG A 34 0.74 -1.39 1.28
CA ARG A 34 -0.61 -1.85 1.59
C ARG A 34 -1.63 -0.95 0.91
N LEU A 35 -2.55 -1.57 0.19
CA LEU A 35 -3.63 -0.84 -0.48
C LEU A 35 -4.67 -0.39 0.54
N MET A 36 -4.96 0.90 0.57
CA MET A 36 -5.97 1.46 1.44
C MET A 36 -7.12 2.02 0.61
N ILE A 37 -8.31 1.53 0.88
CA ILE A 37 -9.54 2.05 0.28
C ILE A 37 -10.27 2.81 1.38
N THR A 38 -10.30 4.12 1.26
CA THR A 38 -10.74 5.02 2.33
C THR A 38 -12.15 4.72 2.83
N LYS A 39 -13.05 4.33 1.95
CA LYS A 39 -14.42 3.92 2.33
C LYS A 39 -14.46 2.77 3.32
N GLN A 40 -13.44 1.93 3.33
CA GLN A 40 -13.40 0.74 4.16
C GLN A 40 -12.61 0.94 5.45
N MET A 41 -12.08 2.14 5.65
CA MET A 41 -11.39 2.49 6.89
C MET A 41 -12.37 2.93 7.95
N SER A 42 -12.03 2.69 9.22
CA SER A 42 -12.81 3.23 10.33
C SER A 42 -12.60 4.73 10.47
N ALA A 43 -13.55 5.41 11.11
CA ALA A 43 -13.41 6.84 11.39
C ALA A 43 -12.19 7.15 12.24
N GLY A 44 -11.86 6.28 13.19
CA GLY A 44 -10.68 6.43 14.03
C GLY A 44 -9.38 6.35 13.24
N GLU A 45 -9.28 5.41 12.30
CA GLU A 45 -8.12 5.29 11.43
C GLU A 45 -7.96 6.50 10.52
N ILE A 46 -9.05 7.00 9.97
CA ILE A 46 -9.04 8.19 9.13
C ILE A 46 -8.54 9.38 9.92
N ASN A 47 -9.04 9.56 11.13
CA ASN A 47 -8.61 10.64 12.03
C ASN A 47 -7.12 10.55 12.34
N GLU A 48 -6.63 9.35 12.61
CA GLU A 48 -5.23 9.11 12.97
C GLU A 48 -4.29 9.47 11.82
N ILE A 49 -4.67 9.13 10.59
CA ILE A 49 -3.81 9.33 9.41
C ILE A 49 -3.95 10.75 8.86
N PHE A 50 -5.17 11.25 8.74
CA PHE A 50 -5.45 12.52 8.04
C PHE A 50 -5.79 13.66 8.99
N GLY A 51 -6.07 13.36 10.26
CA GLY A 51 -6.48 14.35 11.23
C GLY A 51 -7.98 14.62 11.23
N PRO A 52 -8.50 15.23 12.31
CA PRO A 52 -9.95 15.44 12.46
C PRO A 52 -10.54 16.45 11.48
N ASP A 53 -9.72 17.32 10.94
CA ASP A 53 -10.17 18.43 10.08
C ASP A 53 -9.88 18.22 8.60
N ALA A 54 -9.53 16.99 8.22
CA ALA A 54 -9.21 16.69 6.83
C ALA A 54 -10.43 16.87 5.93
N LYS A 55 -10.29 17.73 4.91
CA LYS A 55 -11.38 18.08 4.00
C LYS A 55 -11.34 17.30 2.71
N SER A 56 -10.18 16.84 2.29
CA SER A 56 -10.01 16.13 1.05
C SER A 56 -9.14 14.90 1.31
N ILE A 57 -9.77 13.74 1.30
CA ILE A 57 -9.09 12.47 1.54
C ILE A 57 -9.14 11.66 0.25
N PRO A 58 -8.00 11.19 -0.27
CA PRO A 58 -8.02 10.38 -1.49
C PRO A 58 -8.81 9.09 -1.26
N PRO A 59 -9.60 8.64 -2.26
CA PRO A 59 -10.38 7.42 -2.12
C PRO A 59 -9.50 6.16 -2.05
N VAL A 60 -8.32 6.23 -2.65
CA VAL A 60 -7.34 5.13 -2.65
C VAL A 60 -5.96 5.71 -2.37
N TRP A 61 -5.23 5.06 -1.50
CA TRP A 61 -3.86 5.45 -1.19
C TRP A 61 -3.05 4.23 -0.77
N LEU A 62 -1.75 4.39 -0.66
CA LEU A 62 -0.83 3.31 -0.37
C LEU A 62 -0.15 3.54 0.97
N LYS A 63 -0.33 2.61 1.88
CA LYS A 63 0.21 2.70 3.23
C LYS A 63 1.56 1.99 3.31
N ALA A 64 2.57 2.71 3.80
CA ALA A 64 3.86 2.10 4.09
C ALA A 64 3.74 1.19 5.32
N GLU A 65 4.29 -0.02 5.21
CA GLU A 65 4.33 -0.97 6.32
C GLU A 65 5.45 -0.64 7.31
N ASN A 66 6.46 0.08 6.86
CA ASN A 66 7.62 0.41 7.65
C ASN A 66 7.65 1.92 7.87
N GLN A 67 7.93 2.34 9.12
CA GLN A 67 8.00 3.76 9.48
C GLN A 67 9.12 4.51 8.75
N GLU A 68 10.09 3.80 8.21
CA GLU A 68 11.18 4.40 7.43
C GLU A 68 10.73 4.85 6.03
N HIS A 69 9.56 4.42 5.60
CA HIS A 69 9.00 4.76 4.30
C HIS A 69 7.77 5.63 4.48
N SER A 70 7.48 6.43 3.48
CA SER A 70 6.32 7.32 3.50
C SER A 70 5.11 6.68 2.85
N HIS A 71 3.93 7.02 3.35
CA HIS A 71 2.69 6.71 2.65
C HIS A 71 2.64 7.46 1.33
N ILE A 72 1.93 6.90 0.36
CA ILE A 72 1.76 7.52 -0.96
C ILE A 72 0.29 7.90 -1.12
N PHE A 73 0.04 9.19 -1.29
CA PHE A 73 -1.30 9.73 -1.56
C PHE A 73 -1.36 10.12 -3.03
N LEU A 74 -2.20 9.39 -3.78
CA LEU A 74 -2.27 9.56 -5.22
C LEU A 74 -2.86 10.92 -5.59
N LYS A 75 -2.21 11.59 -6.53
CA LYS A 75 -2.77 12.80 -7.15
C LYS A 75 -3.77 12.39 -8.23
N PRO A 76 -4.73 13.27 -8.57
CA PRO A 76 -5.75 12.92 -9.57
C PRO A 76 -5.19 12.48 -10.92
N GLU A 77 -4.06 13.04 -11.33
CA GLU A 77 -3.43 12.73 -12.62
C GLU A 77 -2.51 11.51 -12.58
N GLN A 78 -2.24 10.95 -11.42
CA GLN A 78 -1.36 9.79 -11.30
C GLN A 78 -2.13 8.50 -11.57
N GLU A 79 -1.53 7.65 -12.39
CA GLU A 79 -2.08 6.34 -12.68
C GLU A 79 -1.39 5.29 -11.81
N LEU A 80 -2.20 4.51 -11.12
CA LEU A 80 -1.74 3.39 -10.32
C LEU A 80 -1.93 2.10 -11.09
N ILE A 81 -0.86 1.37 -11.31
CA ILE A 81 -0.92 0.04 -11.93
C ILE A 81 -0.61 -0.98 -10.86
N VAL A 82 -1.55 -1.88 -10.57
CA VAL A 82 -1.35 -2.96 -9.62
C VAL A 82 -0.83 -4.18 -10.39
N TRP A 83 0.39 -4.58 -10.09
CA TRP A 83 1.03 -5.72 -10.73
C TRP A 83 0.59 -7.05 -10.12
N GLY A 84 0.31 -7.06 -8.84
CA GLY A 84 -0.13 -8.26 -8.16
C GLY A 84 -0.30 -8.05 -6.67
N VAL A 85 -0.90 -9.05 -6.03
CA VAL A 85 -1.10 -9.09 -4.58
C VAL A 85 -0.06 -9.99 -3.98
N VAL A 86 0.58 -9.53 -2.91
CA VAL A 86 1.55 -10.33 -2.17
C VAL A 86 0.78 -11.36 -1.34
N THR A 87 0.94 -12.63 -1.64
CA THR A 87 0.25 -13.70 -0.94
C THR A 87 1.12 -14.36 0.13
N TYR A 88 2.43 -14.19 0.04
CA TYR A 88 3.36 -14.78 0.98
C TYR A 88 4.66 -13.99 1.02
N ILE A 89 5.26 -13.89 2.21
CA ILE A 89 6.55 -13.24 2.41
C ILE A 89 7.52 -14.26 3.00
N ILE A 90 8.62 -14.51 2.31
CA ILE A 90 9.67 -15.41 2.77
C ILE A 90 10.78 -14.55 3.37
N LYS A 91 10.93 -14.63 4.69
CA LYS A 91 11.94 -13.86 5.40
C LYS A 91 13.33 -14.45 5.18
N ASP A 92 14.31 -13.57 5.02
CA ASP A 92 15.71 -13.97 4.97
C ASP A 92 16.18 -14.27 6.39
N ALA A 93 16.51 -15.55 6.64
CA ALA A 93 16.96 -16.00 7.96
C ALA A 93 18.46 -15.77 8.20
N ARG A 94 19.20 -15.38 7.18
CA ARG A 94 20.64 -15.10 7.32
C ARG A 94 20.86 -13.77 8.03
N LYS A 95 21.85 -13.74 8.87
CA LYS A 95 22.21 -12.55 9.62
C LYS A 95 23.67 -12.20 9.41
#